data_e5c6caebef4c6d93beb1277ca091c380
#
_entry.id   e5c6caebef4c6d93beb1277ca091c380
#
_cell.length_a   1.000
_cell.length_b   1.000
_cell.length_c   1.000
_cell.angle_alpha   90.00
_cell.angle_beta   90.00
_cell.angle_gamma   90.00
#
_symmetry.space_group_name_H-M   'P 1'
#
loop_
_entity.id
_entity.type
_entity.pdbx_description
1 polymer ?
#
loop_
_entity_poly.entity_id
_entity_poly.type
_entity_poly.pdbx_seq_one_letter_code
_entity_poly.pdbx_strand_id
1 'polypeptide(L)'
;MNFHSALLSAIALLAVSSAAAQTPPAAEPAPPARRVFRYTNPITRDPALSLRDHCIIKVGAQWFCTGTSNPVWTGPNPGVRLLVSDDLIHWRHHSWLIDASKLPADCPYNGRFWAPEIHLIKGRFWMTVNSGKVTAEDPKGMKTHSVWLFVADAVTGPYTLVKGPLTPQYNNDATLFEDDDGRTYLYTSGNGLWQAEIDLATGNLAAPIRKFLDKKQPGWPEWMIGGIEGPFVIKRDGVYFMFFSTWTRGYEVGLLKSAHPLGPWELVSPEPIFGTRKKGYRPELATEGGYSHLQFADTEDPYCETGHNALFEGPGGQLWSSCHYLMDEKRPYPYCPDLQEWEKLPQLGISPVRYEAGRFWIDGPAWTEQAVVLE
;
A
#
# COMPACT_ATOMS: atom_id res chain seq x y z
N MET A 1 -65.47 44.72 -83.14
CA MET A 1 -65.84 46.07 -82.88
C MET A 1 -65.81 46.38 -81.40
N ASN A 2 -65.14 47.43 -81.09
CA ASN A 2 -65.04 48.12 -79.79
C ASN A 2 -64.16 47.54 -78.68
N PHE A 3 -63.08 48.24 -78.56
CA PHE A 3 -62.11 48.29 -77.45
C PHE A 3 -62.71 48.90 -76.19
N HIS A 4 -62.30 48.39 -75.03
CA HIS A 4 -62.17 49.25 -73.84
C HIS A 4 -61.01 48.78 -73.03
N SER A 5 -60.04 49.67 -72.93
CA SER A 5 -58.88 49.53 -72.02
C SER A 5 -59.25 49.78 -70.54
N ALA A 6 -58.77 49.02 -69.65
CA ALA A 6 -58.80 49.35 -68.22
C ALA A 6 -57.37 49.31 -67.68
N LEU A 7 -56.89 50.48 -67.26
CA LEU A 7 -55.64 50.68 -66.49
C LEU A 7 -55.80 50.08 -65.13
N LEU A 8 -54.87 49.21 -64.72
CA LEU A 8 -54.70 48.72 -63.34
C LEU A 8 -53.41 49.33 -62.79
N SER A 9 -53.57 50.24 -61.83
CA SER A 9 -52.46 50.80 -61.07
C SER A 9 -51.96 49.78 -60.08
N ALA A 10 -50.67 49.36 -60.17
CA ALA A 10 -49.99 48.53 -59.20
C ALA A 10 -49.45 49.39 -58.05
N ILE A 11 -49.97 49.15 -56.84
CA ILE A 11 -49.39 49.69 -55.59
C ILE A 11 -48.36 48.66 -55.11
N ALA A 12 -47.07 49.10 -55.16
CA ALA A 12 -45.96 48.29 -54.54
C ALA A 12 -45.95 48.52 -53.06
N LEU A 13 -46.30 47.46 -52.29
CA LEU A 13 -46.05 47.40 -50.84
C LEU A 13 -44.58 47.04 -50.61
N LEU A 14 -43.78 47.97 -50.09
CA LEU A 14 -42.46 47.66 -49.54
C LEU A 14 -42.62 47.00 -48.17
N ALA A 15 -42.39 45.68 -48.14
CA ALA A 15 -42.23 44.96 -46.86
C ALA A 15 -40.83 45.19 -46.30
N VAL A 16 -40.73 45.99 -45.25
CA VAL A 16 -39.48 46.12 -44.45
C VAL A 16 -39.38 44.90 -43.55
N SER A 17 -38.57 43.91 -43.95
CA SER A 17 -38.21 42.81 -43.10
C SER A 17 -37.17 43.27 -42.03
N SER A 18 -37.61 43.48 -40.80
CA SER A 18 -36.70 43.61 -39.66
C SER A 18 -35.98 42.30 -39.40
N ALA A 19 -34.71 42.21 -39.79
CA ALA A 19 -33.82 41.15 -39.39
C ALA A 19 -33.56 41.30 -37.89
N ALA A 20 -34.21 40.48 -37.08
CA ALA A 20 -33.83 40.35 -35.65
C ALA A 20 -32.40 39.80 -35.60
N ALA A 21 -31.48 40.58 -35.05
CA ALA A 21 -30.13 40.14 -34.79
C ALA A 21 -30.20 38.97 -33.80
N GLN A 22 -29.90 37.76 -34.27
CA GLN A 22 -29.74 36.58 -33.38
C GLN A 22 -28.49 36.84 -32.54
N THR A 23 -28.66 36.95 -31.22
CA THR A 23 -27.57 36.92 -30.26
C THR A 23 -26.85 35.60 -30.41
N PRO A 24 -25.52 35.58 -30.59
CA PRO A 24 -24.80 34.32 -30.67
C PRO A 24 -25.04 33.53 -29.37
N PRO A 25 -25.19 32.18 -29.43
CA PRO A 25 -25.34 31.37 -28.24
C PRO A 25 -24.18 31.64 -27.29
N ALA A 26 -24.49 31.78 -26.00
CA ALA A 26 -23.48 31.96 -24.98
C ALA A 26 -22.47 30.79 -25.08
N ALA A 27 -21.20 31.14 -25.13
CA ALA A 27 -20.15 30.11 -25.16
C ALA A 27 -20.32 29.18 -23.94
N GLU A 28 -20.36 27.88 -24.20
CA GLU A 28 -20.38 26.89 -23.11
C GLU A 28 -19.20 27.20 -22.18
N PRO A 29 -19.43 27.14 -20.84
CA PRO A 29 -18.34 27.35 -19.89
C PRO A 29 -17.25 26.32 -20.18
N ALA A 30 -16.01 26.78 -20.26
CA ALA A 30 -14.86 25.90 -20.43
C ALA A 30 -14.88 24.85 -19.34
N PRO A 31 -14.63 23.57 -19.66
CA PRO A 31 -14.59 22.49 -18.65
C PRO A 31 -13.59 22.89 -17.55
N PRO A 32 -13.90 22.60 -16.29
CA PRO A 32 -13.02 22.93 -15.19
C PRO A 32 -11.63 22.34 -15.45
N ALA A 33 -10.59 23.10 -15.16
CA ALA A 33 -9.22 22.65 -15.32
C ALA A 33 -9.01 21.38 -14.50
N ARG A 34 -8.57 20.32 -15.14
CA ARG A 34 -8.29 19.05 -14.46
C ARG A 34 -7.19 19.26 -13.42
N ARG A 35 -7.47 18.86 -12.18
CA ARG A 35 -6.47 18.91 -11.12
C ARG A 35 -5.43 17.82 -11.37
N VAL A 36 -4.15 18.15 -11.23
CA VAL A 36 -3.03 17.22 -11.43
C VAL A 36 -2.24 17.13 -10.13
N PHE A 37 -2.07 15.91 -9.65
CA PHE A 37 -1.18 15.60 -8.54
C PHE A 37 0.18 15.19 -9.08
N ARG A 38 1.25 15.84 -8.58
CA ARG A 38 2.63 15.57 -8.98
C ARG A 38 3.43 15.04 -7.82
N TYR A 39 4.26 14.02 -8.06
CA TYR A 39 5.11 13.43 -7.04
C TYR A 39 6.36 12.80 -7.66
N THR A 40 7.35 12.53 -6.81
CA THR A 40 8.57 11.80 -7.18
C THR A 40 8.92 10.86 -6.05
N ASN A 41 9.02 9.57 -6.32
CA ASN A 41 9.47 8.59 -5.34
C ASN A 41 11.00 8.56 -5.22
N PRO A 42 11.54 8.20 -4.03
CA PRO A 42 10.80 8.08 -2.80
C PRO A 42 10.27 9.43 -2.32
N ILE A 43 9.12 9.40 -1.66
CA ILE A 43 8.45 10.60 -1.14
C ILE A 43 9.22 11.18 0.05
N THR A 44 9.56 10.34 1.03
CA THR A 44 10.42 10.76 2.14
C THR A 44 11.88 10.70 1.72
N ARG A 45 12.66 11.70 2.14
CA ARG A 45 14.10 11.79 1.87
C ARG A 45 14.83 12.31 3.11
N ASP A 46 14.39 11.87 4.27
CA ASP A 46 14.90 12.26 5.56
C ASP A 46 15.13 11.00 6.41
N PRO A 47 16.34 10.76 6.91
CA PRO A 47 16.60 9.63 7.81
C PRO A 47 15.68 9.60 9.03
N ALA A 48 15.28 10.78 9.54
CA ALA A 48 14.37 10.88 10.68
C ALA A 48 12.95 10.42 10.39
N LEU A 49 12.54 10.36 9.11
CA LEU A 49 11.21 9.92 8.67
C LEU A 49 11.23 8.51 8.08
N SER A 50 12.41 7.88 8.04
CA SER A 50 12.57 6.54 7.47
C SER A 50 11.73 5.51 8.23
N LEU A 51 10.91 4.80 7.46
CA LEU A 51 10.16 3.62 7.87
C LEU A 51 10.26 2.56 6.77
N ARG A 52 10.10 1.29 7.13
CA ARG A 52 9.86 0.18 6.22
C ARG A 52 8.40 -0.29 6.39
N ASP A 53 7.85 -1.02 5.43
CA ASP A 53 6.52 -1.63 5.52
C ASP A 53 5.41 -0.60 5.79
N HIS A 54 5.33 0.40 4.92
CA HIS A 54 4.45 1.55 5.12
C HIS A 54 2.97 1.18 5.00
N CYS A 55 2.19 1.56 5.99
CA CYS A 55 0.73 1.55 5.94
C CYS A 55 0.19 2.98 6.08
N ILE A 56 -0.53 3.45 5.06
CA ILE A 56 -1.16 4.77 5.04
C ILE A 56 -2.66 4.63 5.25
N ILE A 57 -3.20 5.49 6.11
CA ILE A 57 -4.65 5.65 6.28
C ILE A 57 -5.03 7.13 6.15
N LYS A 58 -6.13 7.41 5.46
CA LYS A 58 -6.69 8.76 5.36
C LYS A 58 -7.74 8.97 6.44
N VAL A 59 -7.62 10.06 7.20
CA VAL A 59 -8.60 10.45 8.21
C VAL A 59 -8.91 11.94 8.05
N GLY A 60 -10.12 12.24 7.67
CA GLY A 60 -10.50 13.62 7.31
C GLY A 60 -9.72 14.13 6.10
N ALA A 61 -9.03 15.25 6.26
CA ALA A 61 -8.22 15.85 5.21
C ALA A 61 -6.74 15.43 5.26
N GLN A 62 -6.35 14.57 6.20
CA GLN A 62 -4.95 14.21 6.45
C GLN A 62 -4.68 12.74 6.15
N TRP A 63 -3.45 12.45 5.80
CA TRP A 63 -2.92 11.09 5.70
C TRP A 63 -1.98 10.81 6.87
N PHE A 64 -2.15 9.65 7.46
CA PHE A 64 -1.32 9.15 8.54
C PHE A 64 -0.58 7.91 8.05
N CYS A 65 0.70 7.78 8.39
CA CYS A 65 1.54 6.68 7.97
C CYS A 65 2.24 6.06 9.18
N THR A 66 2.19 4.75 9.26
CA THR A 66 3.00 3.96 10.17
C THR A 66 3.84 2.94 9.39
N GLY A 67 4.77 2.28 10.05
CA GLY A 67 5.67 1.28 9.47
C GLY A 67 6.74 0.87 10.47
N THR A 68 7.59 -0.05 10.04
CA THR A 68 8.73 -0.54 10.83
C THR A 68 9.77 0.56 10.99
N SER A 69 10.01 0.97 12.23
CA SER A 69 11.03 1.98 12.57
C SER A 69 12.44 1.39 12.53
N ASN A 70 13.44 2.22 12.20
CA ASN A 70 14.84 1.81 12.30
C ASN A 70 15.33 1.73 13.76
N PRO A 71 16.28 0.82 14.07
CA PRO A 71 16.89 -0.18 13.18
C PRO A 71 15.95 -1.34 12.88
N VAL A 72 15.87 -1.75 11.61
CA VAL A 72 14.97 -2.84 11.18
C VAL A 72 15.50 -4.21 11.61
N TRP A 73 16.82 -4.45 11.45
CA TRP A 73 17.41 -5.80 11.57
C TRP A 73 18.29 -6.01 12.80
N THR A 74 18.75 -4.95 13.44
CA THR A 74 19.85 -5.01 14.43
C THR A 74 19.42 -4.71 15.86
N GLY A 75 18.56 -5.47 16.45
CA GLY A 75 18.14 -5.31 17.84
C GLY A 75 16.74 -4.74 18.00
N PRO A 76 16.35 -4.32 19.20
CA PRO A 76 15.08 -3.65 19.43
C PRO A 76 15.03 -2.34 18.66
N ASN A 77 13.85 -2.01 18.14
CA ASN A 77 13.60 -0.70 17.58
C ASN A 77 12.80 0.18 18.56
N PRO A 78 12.73 1.51 18.34
CA PRO A 78 12.17 2.43 19.32
C PRO A 78 10.65 2.32 19.51
N GLY A 79 9.96 1.53 18.71
CA GLY A 79 8.51 1.37 18.80
C GLY A 79 7.79 1.63 17.49
N VAL A 80 6.49 1.93 17.58
CA VAL A 80 5.63 2.22 16.45
C VAL A 80 5.45 3.73 16.31
N ARG A 81 5.99 4.29 15.23
CA ARG A 81 5.92 5.71 14.90
C ARG A 81 4.69 6.03 14.05
N LEU A 82 4.11 7.20 14.27
CA LEU A 82 3.09 7.78 13.39
C LEU A 82 3.66 9.03 12.72
N LEU A 83 3.59 9.06 11.40
CA LEU A 83 3.81 10.23 10.58
C LEU A 83 2.47 10.80 10.12
N VAL A 84 2.44 12.09 9.77
CA VAL A 84 1.25 12.77 9.23
C VAL A 84 1.64 13.68 8.08
N SER A 85 0.73 13.77 7.09
CA SER A 85 0.85 14.67 5.94
C SER A 85 -0.51 15.27 5.59
N ASP A 86 -0.49 16.51 5.11
CA ASP A 86 -1.68 17.21 4.59
C ASP A 86 -1.79 17.11 3.05
N ASP A 87 -0.73 16.62 2.37
CA ASP A 87 -0.63 16.61 0.90
C ASP A 87 0.00 15.33 0.31
N LEU A 88 0.36 14.33 1.14
CA LEU A 88 1.09 13.10 0.79
C LEU A 88 2.56 13.30 0.37
N ILE A 89 3.02 14.52 0.19
CA ILE A 89 4.39 14.85 -0.22
C ILE A 89 5.23 15.24 0.98
N HIS A 90 4.69 16.12 1.84
CA HIS A 90 5.40 16.63 3.01
C HIS A 90 4.94 15.92 4.26
N TRP A 91 5.80 15.05 4.75
CA TRP A 91 5.55 14.26 5.95
C TRP A 91 6.30 14.84 7.15
N ARG A 92 5.71 14.64 8.33
CA ARG A 92 6.32 14.99 9.61
C ARG A 92 6.01 13.95 10.67
N HIS A 93 6.89 13.80 11.62
CA HIS A 93 6.62 12.99 12.81
C HIS A 93 5.44 13.59 13.58
N HIS A 94 4.47 12.76 13.91
CA HIS A 94 3.33 13.14 14.75
C HIS A 94 3.56 12.69 16.19
N SER A 95 3.66 11.39 16.41
CA SER A 95 3.78 10.79 17.75
C SER A 95 4.33 9.36 17.68
N TRP A 96 4.58 8.79 18.84
CA TRP A 96 4.77 7.36 19.02
C TRP A 96 3.44 6.73 19.43
N LEU A 97 2.92 5.77 18.65
CA LEU A 97 1.76 4.95 19.01
C LEU A 97 2.12 3.92 20.08
N ILE A 98 3.33 3.36 19.96
CA ILE A 98 3.99 2.57 21.00
C ILE A 98 5.39 3.13 21.14
N ASP A 99 5.73 3.60 22.32
CA ASP A 99 7.07 4.05 22.68
C ASP A 99 7.75 2.96 23.52
N ALA A 100 8.71 2.26 22.91
CA ALA A 100 9.36 1.12 23.56
C ALA A 100 10.07 1.51 24.86
N SER A 101 10.55 2.77 24.97
CA SER A 101 11.23 3.27 26.18
C SER A 101 10.30 3.42 27.39
N LYS A 102 8.98 3.44 27.15
CA LYS A 102 7.95 3.58 28.20
C LYS A 102 7.29 2.25 28.56
N LEU A 103 7.65 1.17 27.87
CA LEU A 103 7.08 -0.14 28.18
C LEU A 103 7.73 -0.72 29.44
N PRO A 104 6.95 -1.43 30.28
CA PRO A 104 7.50 -2.17 31.40
C PRO A 104 8.55 -3.21 30.96
N ALA A 105 9.54 -3.47 31.79
CA ALA A 105 10.61 -4.43 31.48
C ALA A 105 10.07 -5.87 31.29
N ASP A 106 8.96 -6.20 31.90
CA ASP A 106 8.29 -7.50 31.79
C ASP A 106 7.27 -7.55 30.62
N CYS A 107 7.11 -6.44 29.87
CA CYS A 107 6.21 -6.38 28.73
C CYS A 107 6.50 -7.49 27.72
N PRO A 108 5.51 -8.29 27.30
CA PRO A 108 5.73 -9.44 26.43
C PRO A 108 6.00 -9.06 24.96
N TYR A 109 5.91 -7.76 24.60
CA TYR A 109 6.12 -7.24 23.25
C TYR A 109 7.02 -5.99 23.26
N ASN A 110 8.11 -6.00 24.00
CA ASN A 110 9.04 -4.85 24.10
C ASN A 110 10.25 -4.96 23.16
N GLY A 111 10.18 -5.86 22.18
CA GLY A 111 11.25 -6.12 21.23
C GLY A 111 11.16 -5.30 19.95
N ARG A 112 11.29 -6.00 18.82
CA ARG A 112 11.13 -5.39 17.50
C ARG A 112 9.66 -5.23 17.17
N PHE A 113 9.28 -4.05 16.76
CA PHE A 113 7.96 -3.73 16.23
C PHE A 113 8.05 -3.69 14.72
N TRP A 114 7.56 -4.76 14.06
CA TRP A 114 7.57 -4.87 12.60
C TRP A 114 6.18 -4.76 12.01
N ALA A 115 6.13 -4.19 10.79
CA ALA A 115 4.97 -4.06 9.93
C ALA A 115 3.68 -3.70 10.70
N PRO A 116 3.65 -2.57 11.43
CA PRO A 116 2.41 -2.11 12.02
C PRO A 116 1.46 -1.63 10.93
N GLU A 117 0.22 -2.11 10.96
CA GLU A 117 -0.85 -1.64 10.09
C GLU A 117 -2.01 -1.06 10.91
N ILE A 118 -2.62 0.02 10.42
CA ILE A 118 -3.80 0.66 11.04
C ILE A 118 -4.98 0.56 10.11
N HIS A 119 -6.08 0.03 10.63
CA HIS A 119 -7.35 -0.13 9.91
C HIS A 119 -8.48 0.57 10.67
N LEU A 120 -9.33 1.31 9.95
CA LEU A 120 -10.57 1.84 10.49
C LEU A 120 -11.69 0.82 10.25
N ILE A 121 -12.08 0.10 11.30
CA ILE A 121 -13.10 -0.95 11.26
C ILE A 121 -14.14 -0.66 12.35
N LYS A 122 -15.42 -0.64 11.99
CA LYS A 122 -16.53 -0.38 12.92
C LYS A 122 -16.36 0.90 13.73
N GLY A 123 -15.82 1.95 13.08
CA GLY A 123 -15.64 3.27 13.69
C GLY A 123 -14.50 3.36 14.70
N ARG A 124 -13.65 2.35 14.83
CA ARG A 124 -12.46 2.34 15.68
C ARG A 124 -11.20 2.04 14.88
N PHE A 125 -10.06 2.52 15.38
CA PHE A 125 -8.75 2.27 14.78
C PHE A 125 -8.13 1.02 15.39
N TRP A 126 -7.93 0.02 14.56
CA TRP A 126 -7.31 -1.25 14.94
C TRP A 126 -5.90 -1.30 14.39
N MET A 127 -4.96 -1.62 15.24
CA MET A 127 -3.56 -1.75 14.83
C MET A 127 -3.09 -3.17 15.08
N THR A 128 -2.58 -3.80 14.02
CA THR A 128 -1.76 -5.00 14.13
C THR A 128 -0.30 -4.60 14.14
N VAL A 129 0.51 -5.32 14.89
CA VAL A 129 1.97 -5.16 14.88
C VAL A 129 2.63 -6.46 15.30
N ASN A 130 3.77 -6.75 14.71
CA ASN A 130 4.57 -7.90 15.10
C ASN A 130 5.59 -7.49 16.15
N SER A 131 5.65 -8.22 17.22
CA SER A 131 6.67 -8.02 18.25
C SER A 131 6.87 -9.28 19.10
N GLY A 132 7.93 -9.28 19.88
CA GLY A 132 8.22 -10.33 20.85
C GLY A 132 8.94 -9.76 22.08
N LYS A 133 9.20 -10.61 23.04
CA LYS A 133 9.86 -10.23 24.29
C LYS A 133 11.38 -10.28 24.14
N VAL A 134 12.03 -9.17 24.40
CA VAL A 134 13.50 -9.14 24.55
C VAL A 134 13.90 -9.79 25.88
N THR A 135 14.85 -10.70 25.81
CA THR A 135 15.51 -11.32 26.98
C THR A 135 17.02 -11.37 26.75
N ALA A 136 17.78 -11.75 27.77
CA ALA A 136 19.23 -11.93 27.63
C ALA A 136 19.56 -13.01 26.60
N GLU A 137 18.74 -14.07 26.52
CA GLU A 137 18.90 -15.20 25.59
C GLU A 137 18.27 -14.92 24.21
N ASP A 138 17.48 -13.88 24.08
CA ASP A 138 16.84 -13.43 22.85
C ASP A 138 16.83 -11.90 22.77
N PRO A 139 17.98 -11.28 22.54
CA PRO A 139 18.10 -9.81 22.52
C PRO A 139 17.36 -9.15 21.36
N LYS A 140 16.81 -9.94 20.45
CA LYS A 140 16.01 -9.49 19.31
C LYS A 140 14.51 -9.71 19.50
N GLY A 141 14.10 -10.48 20.52
CA GLY A 141 12.70 -10.84 20.73
C GLY A 141 12.12 -11.79 19.69
N MET A 142 12.97 -12.56 18.98
CA MET A 142 12.52 -13.39 17.86
C MET A 142 11.90 -14.72 18.28
N LYS A 143 12.29 -15.26 19.45
CA LYS A 143 11.75 -16.53 19.95
C LYS A 143 10.27 -16.46 20.32
N THR A 144 9.79 -15.26 20.64
CA THR A 144 8.38 -15.02 21.01
C THR A 144 7.68 -14.08 20.02
N HIS A 145 8.34 -13.80 18.89
CA HIS A 145 7.82 -12.89 17.87
C HIS A 145 6.50 -13.40 17.30
N SER A 146 5.47 -12.56 17.32
CA SER A 146 4.10 -12.88 16.91
C SER A 146 3.32 -11.61 16.65
N VAL A 147 2.08 -11.76 16.21
CA VAL A 147 1.14 -10.67 15.96
C VAL A 147 0.42 -10.25 17.25
N TRP A 148 0.33 -8.95 17.48
CA TRP A 148 -0.38 -8.30 18.59
C TRP A 148 -1.46 -7.36 18.02
N LEU A 149 -2.63 -7.32 18.66
CA LEU A 149 -3.77 -6.50 18.26
C LEU A 149 -4.02 -5.41 19.31
N PHE A 150 -4.10 -4.19 18.82
CA PHE A 150 -4.39 -3.00 19.61
C PHE A 150 -5.61 -2.25 19.05
N VAL A 151 -6.23 -1.40 19.88
CA VAL A 151 -7.37 -0.61 19.48
C VAL A 151 -7.30 0.81 20.09
N ALA A 152 -7.81 1.80 19.34
CA ALA A 152 -7.95 3.18 19.76
C ALA A 152 -9.23 3.81 19.18
N ASP A 153 -9.70 4.90 19.78
CA ASP A 153 -10.83 5.68 19.28
C ASP A 153 -10.39 6.80 18.32
N ALA A 154 -9.08 7.09 18.26
CA ALA A 154 -8.48 8.02 17.32
C ALA A 154 -7.23 7.39 16.66
N VAL A 155 -6.94 7.78 15.42
CA VAL A 155 -5.75 7.30 14.69
C VAL A 155 -4.44 7.61 15.44
N THR A 156 -4.44 8.67 16.21
CA THR A 156 -3.30 9.12 17.04
C THR A 156 -3.20 8.40 18.39
N GLY A 157 -4.12 7.47 18.68
CA GLY A 157 -4.17 6.76 19.95
C GLY A 157 -4.89 7.53 21.08
N PRO A 158 -4.69 7.15 22.35
CA PRO A 158 -3.79 6.06 22.78
C PRO A 158 -4.32 4.67 22.37
N TYR A 159 -3.41 3.81 21.95
CA TYR A 159 -3.72 2.43 21.62
C TYR A 159 -3.62 1.53 22.86
N THR A 160 -4.66 0.72 23.07
CA THR A 160 -4.73 -0.29 24.13
C THR A 160 -4.60 -1.68 23.56
N LEU A 161 -3.81 -2.53 24.22
CA LEU A 161 -3.70 -3.93 23.85
C LEU A 161 -5.06 -4.62 24.02
N VAL A 162 -5.51 -5.30 22.95
CA VAL A 162 -6.68 -6.18 23.00
C VAL A 162 -6.22 -7.60 23.28
N LYS A 163 -5.27 -8.11 22.47
CA LYS A 163 -4.77 -9.47 22.59
C LYS A 163 -3.44 -9.67 21.89
N GLY A 164 -2.67 -10.60 22.40
CA GLY A 164 -1.48 -11.18 21.79
C GLY A 164 -0.84 -12.22 22.71
N PRO A 165 -0.06 -13.13 22.17
CA PRO A 165 0.14 -13.40 20.76
C PRO A 165 -1.11 -13.97 20.08
N LEU A 166 -1.39 -13.54 18.84
CA LEU A 166 -2.55 -14.01 18.06
C LEU A 166 -2.21 -15.22 17.19
N THR A 167 -0.97 -15.35 16.81
CA THR A 167 -0.51 -16.28 15.79
C THR A 167 0.60 -17.15 16.33
N PRO A 168 0.91 -18.27 15.66
CA PRO A 168 2.13 -19.02 15.96
C PRO A 168 3.37 -18.13 15.85
N GLN A 169 4.42 -18.53 16.53
CA GLN A 169 5.72 -17.90 16.45
C GLN A 169 6.19 -17.74 15.00
N TYR A 170 6.87 -16.64 14.70
CA TYR A 170 7.36 -16.25 13.37
C TYR A 170 6.29 -15.92 12.31
N ASN A 171 5.05 -15.68 12.70
CA ASN A 171 4.12 -15.03 11.79
C ASN A 171 4.32 -13.52 11.84
N ASN A 172 4.36 -12.89 10.64
CA ASN A 172 4.60 -11.47 10.43
C ASN A 172 3.49 -10.83 9.59
N ASP A 173 3.56 -9.51 9.42
CA ASP A 173 2.85 -8.71 8.43
C ASP A 173 1.35 -8.99 8.44
N ALA A 174 0.76 -8.68 9.57
CA ALA A 174 -0.65 -8.96 9.78
C ALA A 174 -1.52 -7.82 9.28
N THR A 175 -2.42 -8.13 8.36
CA THR A 175 -3.46 -7.21 7.87
C THR A 175 -4.85 -7.64 8.34
N LEU A 176 -5.74 -6.67 8.52
CA LEU A 176 -7.15 -6.89 8.83
C LEU A 176 -8.02 -6.51 7.63
N PHE A 177 -9.09 -7.26 7.43
CA PHE A 177 -10.08 -6.97 6.42
C PHE A 177 -11.49 -7.14 7.00
N GLU A 178 -12.35 -6.10 6.90
CA GLU A 178 -13.76 -6.17 7.22
C GLU A 178 -14.56 -6.43 5.95
N ASP A 179 -15.40 -7.47 5.97
CA ASP A 179 -16.29 -7.79 4.86
C ASP A 179 -17.64 -7.08 4.99
N ASP A 180 -18.42 -7.05 3.90
CA ASP A 180 -19.73 -6.40 3.82
C ASP A 180 -20.74 -6.96 4.83
N ASP A 181 -20.56 -8.18 5.29
CA ASP A 181 -21.39 -8.82 6.33
C ASP A 181 -20.95 -8.47 7.77
N GLY A 182 -19.94 -7.63 7.91
CA GLY A 182 -19.39 -7.18 9.19
C GLY A 182 -18.48 -8.18 9.88
N ARG A 183 -18.15 -9.31 9.25
CA ARG A 183 -17.10 -10.20 9.75
C ARG A 183 -15.72 -9.63 9.44
N THR A 184 -14.78 -9.92 10.30
CA THR A 184 -13.39 -9.46 10.14
C THR A 184 -12.46 -10.64 9.99
N TYR A 185 -11.48 -10.49 9.12
CA TYR A 185 -10.50 -11.51 8.79
C TYR A 185 -9.10 -10.99 9.06
N LEU A 186 -8.24 -11.89 9.53
CA LEU A 186 -6.82 -11.68 9.78
C LEU A 186 -6.04 -12.49 8.74
N TYR A 187 -5.13 -11.82 8.05
CA TYR A 187 -4.16 -12.48 7.18
C TYR A 187 -2.76 -12.13 7.66
N THR A 188 -1.82 -13.06 7.50
CA THR A 188 -0.44 -12.86 7.97
C THR A 188 0.51 -13.73 7.17
N SER A 189 1.80 -13.43 7.25
CA SER A 189 2.87 -14.21 6.64
C SER A 189 3.64 -15.04 7.67
N GLY A 190 4.29 -16.09 7.21
CA GLY A 190 5.11 -16.96 8.04
C GLY A 190 5.45 -18.26 7.31
N ASN A 191 6.54 -18.28 6.53
CA ASN A 191 6.84 -19.36 5.59
C ASN A 191 5.66 -19.64 4.63
N GLY A 192 5.03 -18.59 4.10
CA GLY A 192 3.82 -18.62 3.31
C GLY A 192 2.75 -17.71 3.90
N LEU A 193 1.51 -17.80 3.40
CA LEU A 193 0.41 -16.95 3.84
C LEU A 193 -0.60 -17.74 4.68
N TRP A 194 -1.10 -17.10 5.73
CA TRP A 194 -2.01 -17.64 6.71
C TRP A 194 -3.27 -16.79 6.83
N GLN A 195 -4.37 -17.38 7.28
CA GLN A 195 -5.65 -16.69 7.40
C GLN A 195 -6.54 -17.27 8.49
N ALA A 196 -7.36 -16.40 9.07
CA ALA A 196 -8.41 -16.78 10.02
C ALA A 196 -9.51 -15.70 10.03
N GLU A 197 -10.71 -16.05 10.46
CA GLU A 197 -11.71 -15.10 10.93
C GLU A 197 -11.37 -14.69 12.37
N ILE A 198 -11.53 -13.39 12.70
CA ILE A 198 -11.20 -12.83 14.01
C ILE A 198 -12.36 -12.01 14.58
N ASP A 199 -12.66 -12.20 15.85
CA ASP A 199 -13.49 -11.27 16.62
C ASP A 199 -12.59 -10.16 17.19
N LEU A 200 -12.71 -8.96 16.65
CA LEU A 200 -11.88 -7.83 17.07
C LEU A 200 -12.11 -7.43 18.53
N ALA A 201 -13.32 -7.58 19.04
CA ALA A 201 -13.64 -7.16 20.43
C ALA A 201 -12.85 -7.96 21.47
N THR A 202 -12.58 -9.23 21.17
CA THR A 202 -11.87 -10.14 22.08
C THR A 202 -10.49 -10.54 21.58
N GLY A 203 -10.18 -10.28 20.30
CA GLY A 203 -9.00 -10.80 19.63
C GLY A 203 -9.03 -12.33 19.44
N ASN A 204 -10.17 -12.99 19.60
CA ASN A 204 -10.27 -14.43 19.42
C ASN A 204 -10.41 -14.80 17.95
N LEU A 205 -9.67 -15.79 17.51
CA LEU A 205 -9.86 -16.41 16.20
C LEU A 205 -11.04 -17.38 16.28
N ALA A 206 -11.90 -17.39 15.27
CA ALA A 206 -13.05 -18.30 15.18
C ALA A 206 -12.61 -19.79 15.05
N ALA A 207 -11.43 -20.00 14.49
CA ALA A 207 -10.75 -21.30 14.41
C ALA A 207 -9.23 -21.08 14.43
N PRO A 208 -8.41 -22.11 14.67
CA PRO A 208 -6.96 -21.98 14.55
C PRO A 208 -6.57 -21.40 13.19
N ILE A 209 -5.66 -20.41 13.21
CA ILE A 209 -5.15 -19.81 11.98
C ILE A 209 -4.53 -20.89 11.08
N ARG A 210 -4.84 -20.87 9.79
CA ARG A 210 -4.38 -21.89 8.86
C ARG A 210 -3.52 -21.29 7.74
N LYS A 211 -2.47 -22.01 7.38
CA LYS A 211 -1.70 -21.73 6.17
C LYS A 211 -2.53 -22.14 4.94
N PHE A 212 -2.64 -21.27 3.97
CA PHE A 212 -3.34 -21.55 2.71
C PHE A 212 -2.42 -21.49 1.49
N LEU A 213 -1.27 -20.84 1.61
CA LEU A 213 -0.27 -20.76 0.57
C LEU A 213 1.12 -21.03 1.16
N ASP A 214 1.86 -21.96 0.58
CA ASP A 214 3.23 -22.26 0.96
C ASP A 214 4.21 -21.64 -0.05
N LYS A 215 5.35 -21.18 0.40
CA LYS A 215 6.40 -20.58 -0.43
C LYS A 215 6.98 -21.52 -1.50
N LYS A 216 6.79 -22.82 -1.37
CA LYS A 216 7.30 -23.85 -2.29
C LYS A 216 6.18 -24.68 -2.92
N GLN A 217 5.02 -24.10 -3.12
CA GLN A 217 3.88 -24.85 -3.67
C GLN A 217 4.17 -25.25 -5.14
N PRO A 218 4.00 -26.54 -5.51
CA PRO A 218 4.20 -26.98 -6.88
C PRO A 218 3.34 -26.21 -7.89
N GLY A 219 3.94 -25.86 -9.03
CA GLY A 219 3.24 -25.13 -10.10
C GLY A 219 3.20 -23.61 -9.95
N TRP A 220 3.78 -23.07 -8.89
CA TRP A 220 3.90 -21.63 -8.72
C TRP A 220 5.12 -21.07 -9.44
N PRO A 221 5.07 -19.79 -9.91
CA PRO A 221 6.19 -19.16 -10.58
C PRO A 221 7.45 -19.10 -9.71
N GLU A 222 8.60 -19.15 -10.36
CA GLU A 222 9.91 -19.11 -9.71
C GLU A 222 10.10 -17.92 -8.76
N TRP A 223 9.58 -16.75 -9.12
CA TRP A 223 9.69 -15.54 -8.29
C TRP A 223 8.97 -15.64 -6.93
N MET A 224 8.14 -16.68 -6.71
CA MET A 224 7.43 -16.94 -5.46
C MET A 224 8.09 -18.00 -4.57
N ILE A 225 9.25 -18.52 -4.95
CA ILE A 225 9.89 -19.64 -4.24
C ILE A 225 10.52 -19.22 -2.91
N GLY A 226 11.00 -17.99 -2.79
CA GLY A 226 11.75 -17.48 -1.65
C GLY A 226 10.90 -17.15 -0.44
N GLY A 227 10.77 -15.89 -0.13
CA GLY A 227 9.88 -15.40 0.91
C GLY A 227 8.58 -14.89 0.31
N ILE A 228 7.48 -15.13 1.01
CA ILE A 228 6.17 -14.57 0.69
C ILE A 228 5.69 -13.86 1.95
N GLU A 229 5.38 -12.56 1.84
CA GLU A 229 5.03 -11.72 2.97
C GLU A 229 4.09 -10.57 2.58
N GLY A 230 3.72 -9.71 3.55
CA GLY A 230 2.94 -8.49 3.32
C GLY A 230 1.60 -8.72 2.65
N PRO A 231 0.72 -9.62 3.13
CA PRO A 231 -0.62 -9.75 2.57
C PRO A 231 -1.43 -8.48 2.83
N PHE A 232 -2.13 -7.99 1.82
CA PHE A 232 -3.11 -6.91 1.96
C PHE A 232 -4.35 -7.23 1.15
N VAL A 233 -5.53 -7.19 1.79
CA VAL A 233 -6.78 -7.68 1.16
C VAL A 233 -7.77 -6.54 0.95
N ILE A 234 -8.37 -6.53 -0.25
CA ILE A 234 -9.50 -5.67 -0.58
C ILE A 234 -10.58 -6.49 -1.31
N LYS A 235 -11.79 -5.95 -1.33
CA LYS A 235 -12.91 -6.50 -2.11
C LYS A 235 -13.33 -5.53 -3.19
N ARG A 236 -13.53 -6.04 -4.41
CA ARG A 236 -14.04 -5.25 -5.53
C ARG A 236 -14.94 -6.11 -6.37
N ASP A 237 -16.13 -5.58 -6.71
CA ASP A 237 -17.15 -6.27 -7.55
C ASP A 237 -17.48 -7.69 -7.04
N GLY A 238 -17.53 -7.88 -5.72
CA GLY A 238 -17.81 -9.15 -5.08
C GLY A 238 -16.64 -10.16 -5.07
N VAL A 239 -15.48 -9.79 -5.61
CA VAL A 239 -14.26 -10.60 -5.64
C VAL A 239 -13.26 -10.07 -4.60
N TYR A 240 -12.63 -10.98 -3.88
CA TYR A 240 -11.55 -10.66 -2.94
C TYR A 240 -10.22 -10.71 -3.68
N PHE A 241 -9.40 -9.70 -3.45
CA PHE A 241 -8.06 -9.60 -4.01
C PHE A 241 -7.06 -9.47 -2.87
N MET A 242 -5.99 -10.24 -2.94
CA MET A 242 -4.89 -10.17 -1.97
C MET A 242 -3.61 -9.80 -2.69
N PHE A 243 -3.06 -8.67 -2.33
CA PHE A 243 -1.69 -8.28 -2.69
C PHE A 243 -0.75 -8.97 -1.72
N PHE A 244 0.40 -9.40 -2.20
CA PHE A 244 1.44 -10.00 -1.37
C PHE A 244 2.80 -9.70 -1.98
N SER A 245 3.85 -9.73 -1.19
CA SER A 245 5.20 -9.45 -1.64
C SER A 245 6.08 -10.69 -1.59
N THR A 246 7.08 -10.73 -2.47
CA THR A 246 8.13 -11.74 -2.43
C THR A 246 9.50 -11.07 -2.53
N TRP A 247 10.49 -11.68 -1.91
CA TRP A 247 11.88 -11.21 -1.97
C TRP A 247 12.81 -12.24 -2.62
N THR A 248 12.28 -13.06 -3.55
CA THR A 248 13.04 -14.09 -4.27
C THR A 248 14.03 -13.49 -5.27
N ARG A 249 13.54 -12.66 -6.19
CA ARG A 249 14.33 -12.08 -7.30
C ARG A 249 14.60 -10.59 -7.14
N GLY A 250 14.13 -10.01 -6.10
CA GLY A 250 14.15 -8.59 -5.81
C GLY A 250 13.15 -8.35 -4.69
N TYR A 251 12.28 -7.38 -4.87
CA TYR A 251 11.10 -7.24 -4.04
C TYR A 251 9.91 -7.00 -4.96
N GLU A 252 9.13 -8.04 -5.19
CA GLU A 252 8.10 -8.09 -6.21
C GLU A 252 6.73 -8.34 -5.57
N VAL A 253 5.68 -7.78 -6.16
CA VAL A 253 4.31 -7.87 -5.64
C VAL A 253 3.46 -8.72 -6.57
N GLY A 254 2.79 -9.70 -6.01
CA GLY A 254 1.81 -10.54 -6.67
C GLY A 254 0.38 -10.22 -6.28
N LEU A 255 -0.55 -10.82 -7.00
CA LEU A 255 -1.97 -10.65 -6.79
C LEU A 255 -2.68 -12.01 -6.83
N LEU A 256 -3.38 -12.32 -5.75
CA LEU A 256 -4.31 -13.44 -5.67
C LEU A 256 -5.75 -12.92 -5.76
N LYS A 257 -6.68 -13.78 -6.17
CA LYS A 257 -8.11 -13.52 -6.13
C LYS A 257 -8.88 -14.71 -5.55
N SER A 258 -10.06 -14.44 -4.99
CA SER A 258 -10.97 -15.47 -4.50
C SER A 258 -12.42 -14.98 -4.53
N ALA A 259 -13.36 -15.92 -4.61
CA ALA A 259 -14.80 -15.66 -4.42
C ALA A 259 -15.17 -15.56 -2.91
N HIS A 260 -14.28 -15.98 -2.01
CA HIS A 260 -14.53 -15.99 -0.57
C HIS A 260 -13.32 -15.44 0.21
N PRO A 261 -13.52 -14.78 1.36
CA PRO A 261 -12.45 -14.16 2.11
C PRO A 261 -11.41 -15.15 2.63
N LEU A 262 -11.79 -16.41 2.83
CA LEU A 262 -10.89 -17.47 3.26
C LEU A 262 -10.50 -18.43 2.12
N GLY A 263 -10.59 -18.00 0.87
CA GLY A 263 -10.20 -18.77 -0.30
C GLY A 263 -11.23 -19.82 -0.75
N PRO A 264 -10.88 -20.69 -1.69
CA PRO A 264 -9.55 -20.89 -2.24
C PRO A 264 -9.03 -19.67 -3.03
N TRP A 265 -7.71 -19.42 -2.93
CA TRP A 265 -7.04 -18.34 -3.61
C TRP A 265 -6.38 -18.79 -4.90
N GLU A 266 -6.52 -17.99 -5.95
CA GLU A 266 -5.94 -18.23 -7.27
C GLU A 266 -4.99 -17.10 -7.64
N LEU A 267 -3.85 -17.43 -8.27
CA LEU A 267 -2.92 -16.44 -8.78
C LEU A 267 -3.53 -15.73 -10.00
N VAL A 268 -3.57 -14.39 -9.97
CA VAL A 268 -4.15 -13.60 -11.07
C VAL A 268 -3.20 -13.53 -12.28
N SER A 269 -1.88 -13.52 -12.03
CA SER A 269 -0.88 -13.41 -13.07
C SER A 269 0.34 -14.27 -12.75
N PRO A 270 0.91 -14.96 -13.75
CA PRO A 270 2.19 -15.66 -13.56
C PRO A 270 3.38 -14.72 -13.35
N GLU A 271 3.21 -13.43 -13.68
CA GLU A 271 4.22 -12.40 -13.47
C GLU A 271 3.79 -11.45 -12.34
N PRO A 272 4.76 -10.87 -11.61
CA PRO A 272 4.48 -9.82 -10.63
C PRO A 272 3.73 -8.64 -11.27
N ILE A 273 2.92 -7.96 -10.49
CA ILE A 273 2.17 -6.78 -10.93
C ILE A 273 2.88 -5.46 -10.58
N PHE A 274 3.92 -5.53 -9.74
CA PHE A 274 4.69 -4.37 -9.27
C PHE A 274 6.01 -4.84 -8.66
N GLY A 275 6.92 -3.91 -8.39
CA GLY A 275 8.15 -4.15 -7.66
C GLY A 275 9.39 -4.03 -8.52
N THR A 276 10.56 -4.23 -7.92
CA THR A 276 11.86 -4.20 -8.60
C THR A 276 12.48 -5.58 -8.65
N ARG A 277 12.92 -5.93 -9.85
CA ARG A 277 13.64 -7.17 -10.10
C ARG A 277 15.13 -6.90 -10.15
N LYS A 278 15.90 -7.73 -9.47
CA LYS A 278 17.36 -7.67 -9.52
C LYS A 278 17.88 -8.20 -10.85
N LYS A 279 18.69 -7.43 -11.55
CA LYS A 279 19.37 -7.87 -12.75
C LYS A 279 20.38 -8.97 -12.39
N GLY A 280 20.50 -9.97 -13.26
CA GLY A 280 21.44 -11.08 -13.04
C GLY A 280 21.00 -12.09 -11.98
N TYR A 281 19.70 -12.09 -11.60
CA TYR A 281 19.16 -13.15 -10.77
C TYR A 281 19.45 -14.53 -11.37
N ARG A 282 20.03 -15.40 -10.55
CA ARG A 282 20.37 -16.77 -10.90
C ARG A 282 19.67 -17.73 -9.94
N PRO A 283 18.60 -18.41 -10.40
CA PRO A 283 17.84 -19.31 -9.56
C PRO A 283 18.68 -20.41 -8.93
N GLU A 284 19.68 -20.91 -9.66
CA GLU A 284 20.60 -21.95 -9.21
C GLU A 284 21.48 -21.54 -8.03
N LEU A 285 21.64 -20.23 -7.82
CA LEU A 285 22.39 -19.67 -6.68
C LEU A 285 21.49 -19.25 -5.52
N ALA A 286 20.18 -19.35 -5.69
CA ALA A 286 19.23 -19.00 -4.64
C ALA A 286 19.36 -19.98 -3.49
N THR A 287 19.66 -19.47 -2.30
CA THR A 287 19.68 -20.27 -1.08
C THR A 287 18.27 -20.68 -0.65
N GLU A 288 18.17 -21.59 0.27
CA GLU A 288 16.89 -21.86 0.92
C GLU A 288 16.39 -20.60 1.60
N GLY A 289 15.25 -20.10 1.14
CA GLY A 289 14.77 -18.78 1.48
C GLY A 289 14.84 -17.77 0.32
N GLY A 290 15.40 -18.19 -0.83
CA GLY A 290 15.35 -17.43 -2.08
C GLY A 290 16.18 -16.17 -2.12
N TYR A 291 16.89 -15.85 -1.07
CA TYR A 291 17.63 -14.61 -0.92
C TYR A 291 19.13 -14.86 -1.06
N SER A 292 19.70 -14.42 -2.17
CA SER A 292 21.15 -14.50 -2.39
C SER A 292 21.71 -13.09 -2.61
N HIS A 293 22.58 -12.65 -1.71
CA HIS A 293 23.25 -11.35 -1.82
C HIS A 293 24.23 -11.30 -3.02
N LEU A 294 24.56 -12.43 -3.61
CA LEU A 294 25.45 -12.48 -4.79
C LEU A 294 24.75 -12.00 -6.06
N GLN A 295 23.44 -11.83 -6.04
CA GLN A 295 22.64 -11.53 -7.23
C GLN A 295 22.38 -10.04 -7.42
N PHE A 296 22.89 -9.22 -6.54
CA PHE A 296 22.65 -7.78 -6.55
C PHE A 296 23.62 -6.98 -7.41
N ALA A 297 24.63 -7.62 -7.98
CA ALA A 297 25.77 -6.92 -8.57
C ALA A 297 25.41 -6.00 -9.74
N ASP A 298 24.28 -6.24 -10.44
CA ASP A 298 23.98 -5.61 -11.73
C ASP A 298 22.54 -5.09 -11.85
N THR A 299 22.02 -4.34 -10.89
CA THR A 299 20.72 -3.70 -11.11
C THR A 299 20.91 -2.38 -11.87
N GLU A 300 20.09 -2.15 -12.88
CA GLU A 300 19.99 -0.84 -13.55
C GLU A 300 19.09 0.10 -12.76
N ASP A 301 18.22 -0.45 -11.91
CA ASP A 301 17.33 0.32 -11.06
C ASP A 301 18.07 0.85 -9.83
N PRO A 302 17.89 2.12 -9.46
CA PRO A 302 18.53 2.70 -8.29
C PRO A 302 18.01 2.06 -6.99
N TYR A 303 16.81 1.49 -7.00
CA TYR A 303 16.18 0.82 -5.86
C TYR A 303 15.95 -0.65 -6.18
N CYS A 304 16.43 -1.52 -5.32
CA CYS A 304 16.32 -2.96 -5.50
C CYS A 304 15.26 -3.61 -4.60
N GLU A 305 14.68 -2.84 -3.71
CA GLU A 305 13.58 -3.28 -2.86
C GLU A 305 12.45 -2.24 -2.90
N THR A 306 11.40 -2.52 -3.71
CA THR A 306 10.18 -1.71 -3.77
C THR A 306 8.98 -2.64 -3.66
N GLY A 307 8.25 -2.56 -2.55
CA GLY A 307 7.11 -3.43 -2.31
C GLY A 307 6.58 -3.32 -0.89
N HIS A 308 6.00 -4.40 -0.38
CA HIS A 308 5.23 -4.43 0.86
C HIS A 308 4.10 -3.41 0.79
N ASN A 309 3.15 -3.70 -0.12
CA ASN A 309 2.14 -2.74 -0.51
C ASN A 309 0.94 -2.77 0.44
N ALA A 310 0.56 -1.61 0.95
CA ALA A 310 -0.74 -1.37 1.56
C ALA A 310 -1.54 -0.37 0.72
N LEU A 311 -2.84 -0.59 0.56
CA LEU A 311 -3.68 0.26 -0.27
C LEU A 311 -4.40 1.31 0.59
N PHE A 312 -4.54 2.52 0.04
CA PHE A 312 -5.16 3.63 0.75
C PHE A 312 -5.91 4.59 -0.21
N GLU A 313 -6.80 5.40 0.34
CA GLU A 313 -7.43 6.49 -0.39
C GLU A 313 -6.45 7.67 -0.53
N GLY A 314 -6.04 7.94 -1.76
CA GLY A 314 -5.13 9.02 -2.09
C GLY A 314 -5.82 10.28 -2.62
N PRO A 315 -5.10 11.12 -3.38
CA PRO A 315 -5.63 12.34 -3.95
C PRO A 315 -6.83 12.06 -4.87
N GLY A 316 -7.84 12.94 -4.84
CA GLY A 316 -9.05 12.78 -5.63
C GLY A 316 -9.98 11.64 -5.22
N GLY A 317 -9.72 10.96 -4.08
CA GLY A 317 -10.47 9.76 -3.69
C GLY A 317 -10.09 8.50 -4.46
N GLN A 318 -9.04 8.57 -5.28
CA GLN A 318 -8.54 7.44 -6.06
C GLN A 318 -7.80 6.44 -5.15
N LEU A 319 -7.71 5.20 -5.60
CA LEU A 319 -6.96 4.15 -4.89
C LEU A 319 -5.45 4.29 -5.17
N TRP A 320 -4.67 4.27 -4.10
CA TRP A 320 -3.22 4.34 -4.14
C TRP A 320 -2.61 3.21 -3.32
N SER A 321 -1.37 2.91 -3.60
CA SER A 321 -0.55 1.95 -2.87
C SER A 321 0.62 2.68 -2.22
N SER A 322 0.88 2.42 -0.94
CA SER A 322 2.16 2.69 -0.30
C SER A 322 3.11 1.52 -0.50
N CYS A 323 4.40 1.79 -0.49
CA CYS A 323 5.44 0.77 -0.50
C CYS A 323 6.73 1.38 0.08
N HIS A 324 7.71 0.55 0.39
CA HIS A 324 9.04 1.06 0.69
C HIS A 324 9.91 1.06 -0.56
N TYR A 325 10.84 2.02 -0.59
CA TYR A 325 11.94 2.12 -1.53
C TYR A 325 13.23 1.99 -0.74
N LEU A 326 14.02 0.98 -1.04
CA LEU A 326 15.27 0.72 -0.33
C LEU A 326 16.35 0.40 -1.34
N MET A 327 17.47 1.10 -1.22
CA MET A 327 18.74 0.61 -1.73
C MET A 327 19.23 -0.47 -0.78
N ASP A 328 19.75 -1.59 -1.30
CA ASP A 328 20.16 -2.73 -0.48
C ASP A 328 21.25 -2.31 0.53
N GLU A 329 20.89 -2.20 1.79
CA GLU A 329 21.80 -1.82 2.88
C GLU A 329 22.94 -2.83 3.13
N LYS A 330 22.82 -4.06 2.61
CA LYS A 330 23.81 -5.12 2.78
C LYS A 330 24.90 -5.08 1.70
N ARG A 331 24.78 -4.19 0.74
CA ARG A 331 25.78 -4.03 -0.30
C ARG A 331 26.85 -3.02 0.10
N PRO A 332 28.11 -3.35 -0.09
CA PRO A 332 29.06 -2.32 -0.43
C PRO A 332 28.65 -1.78 -1.81
N TYR A 333 28.17 -0.55 -1.88
CA TYR A 333 27.82 0.13 -3.13
C TYR A 333 29.10 0.62 -3.82
N PRO A 334 29.75 -0.18 -4.67
CA PRO A 334 30.95 0.29 -5.32
C PRO A 334 30.66 1.39 -6.34
N TYR A 335 29.39 1.54 -6.74
CA TYR A 335 29.03 2.49 -7.80
C TYR A 335 28.34 3.78 -7.29
N CYS A 336 28.05 3.87 -6.03
CA CYS A 336 27.43 5.05 -5.43
C CYS A 336 28.17 5.44 -4.14
N PRO A 337 29.41 5.88 -4.23
CA PRO A 337 30.21 6.26 -3.05
C PRO A 337 29.61 7.48 -2.32
N ASP A 338 28.78 8.27 -2.99
CA ASP A 338 28.23 9.53 -2.52
C ASP A 338 26.78 9.42 -2.07
N LEU A 339 26.30 8.22 -1.68
CA LEU A 339 24.94 8.04 -1.15
C LEU A 339 24.71 8.90 0.09
N GLN A 340 23.61 9.65 0.06
CA GLN A 340 23.15 10.40 1.23
C GLN A 340 22.62 9.45 2.30
N GLU A 341 22.58 9.87 3.56
CA GLU A 341 22.16 9.00 4.65
C GLU A 341 20.73 8.48 4.52
N TRP A 342 19.82 9.28 3.93
CA TRP A 342 18.45 8.85 3.69
C TRP A 342 18.36 7.76 2.61
N GLU A 343 19.28 7.71 1.65
CA GLU A 343 19.30 6.71 0.58
C GLU A 343 19.71 5.31 1.05
N LYS A 344 20.36 5.24 2.21
CA LYS A 344 20.74 3.99 2.87
C LYS A 344 19.62 3.38 3.71
N LEU A 345 18.49 4.06 3.83
CA LEU A 345 17.38 3.70 4.70
C LEU A 345 16.09 3.53 3.90
N PRO A 346 15.15 2.68 4.35
CA PRO A 346 13.86 2.55 3.71
C PRO A 346 13.11 3.88 3.70
N GLN A 347 12.57 4.25 2.55
CA GLN A 347 11.82 5.49 2.34
C GLN A 347 10.43 5.19 1.80
N LEU A 348 9.48 6.06 2.10
CA LEU A 348 8.12 5.96 1.59
C LEU A 348 8.06 6.15 0.09
N GLY A 349 7.41 5.24 -0.62
CA GLY A 349 6.94 5.41 -1.98
C GLY A 349 5.43 5.30 -2.07
N ILE A 350 4.86 5.94 -3.07
CA ILE A 350 3.43 5.85 -3.40
C ILE A 350 3.25 5.61 -4.89
N SER A 351 2.18 4.91 -5.25
CA SER A 351 1.83 4.63 -6.65
C SER A 351 0.32 4.58 -6.83
N PRO A 352 -0.22 5.11 -7.95
CA PRO A 352 -1.63 4.94 -8.26
C PRO A 352 -1.96 3.48 -8.49
N VAL A 353 -3.17 3.09 -8.12
CA VAL A 353 -3.71 1.75 -8.35
C VAL A 353 -4.90 1.86 -9.28
N ARG A 354 -4.89 1.11 -10.36
CA ARG A 354 -5.97 1.03 -11.33
C ARG A 354 -6.69 -0.32 -11.21
N TYR A 355 -7.99 -0.30 -11.43
CA TYR A 355 -8.80 -1.50 -11.54
C TYR A 355 -9.49 -1.50 -12.91
N GLU A 356 -9.10 -2.44 -13.75
CA GLU A 356 -9.61 -2.55 -15.12
C GLU A 356 -9.86 -4.01 -15.47
N ALA A 357 -10.99 -4.32 -16.12
CA ALA A 357 -11.33 -5.66 -16.58
C ALA A 357 -11.22 -6.76 -15.50
N GLY A 358 -11.62 -6.44 -14.27
CA GLY A 358 -11.57 -7.39 -13.14
C GLY A 358 -10.17 -7.67 -12.58
N ARG A 359 -9.21 -6.78 -12.84
CA ARG A 359 -7.82 -6.92 -12.41
C ARG A 359 -7.28 -5.60 -11.89
N PHE A 360 -6.43 -5.68 -10.85
CA PHE A 360 -5.67 -4.55 -10.35
C PHE A 360 -4.31 -4.42 -11.01
N TRP A 361 -3.88 -3.17 -11.14
CA TRP A 361 -2.55 -2.76 -11.57
C TRP A 361 -2.03 -1.70 -10.62
N ILE A 362 -0.75 -1.75 -10.30
CA ILE A 362 -0.06 -0.70 -9.57
C ILE A 362 0.87 -0.03 -10.57
N ASP A 363 0.74 1.29 -10.77
CA ASP A 363 1.58 2.01 -11.72
C ASP A 363 2.98 2.23 -11.12
N GLY A 364 4.00 1.81 -11.83
CA GLY A 364 5.38 1.92 -11.38
C GLY A 364 6.08 0.56 -11.21
N PRO A 365 7.14 0.46 -10.38
CA PRO A 365 7.71 1.55 -9.60
C PRO A 365 8.33 2.65 -10.46
N ALA A 366 8.33 3.89 -9.96
CA ALA A 366 8.90 5.04 -10.65
C ALA A 366 9.68 5.93 -9.68
N TRP A 367 10.79 6.50 -10.13
CA TRP A 367 11.68 7.40 -9.35
C TRP A 367 11.95 8.74 -10.05
N THR A 368 11.24 9.00 -11.11
CA THR A 368 11.17 10.31 -11.79
C THR A 368 9.84 10.99 -11.47
N GLU A 369 9.72 12.27 -11.78
CA GLU A 369 8.46 13.00 -11.56
C GLU A 369 7.30 12.32 -12.30
N GLN A 370 6.23 12.09 -11.58
CA GLN A 370 4.96 11.55 -12.06
C GLN A 370 3.88 12.62 -11.97
N ALA A 371 2.90 12.56 -12.89
CA ALA A 371 1.76 13.46 -12.92
C ALA A 371 0.48 12.65 -13.13
N VAL A 372 -0.40 12.68 -12.13
CA VAL A 372 -1.67 11.94 -12.12
C VAL A 372 -2.83 12.91 -12.20
N VAL A 373 -3.70 12.72 -13.18
CA VAL A 373 -4.93 13.49 -13.30
C VAL A 373 -5.90 13.00 -12.23
N LEU A 374 -6.41 13.95 -11.44
CA LEU A 374 -7.42 13.66 -10.42
C LEU A 374 -8.81 13.75 -11.08
N GLU A 375 -9.62 12.73 -10.88
CA GLU A 375 -11.00 12.68 -11.36
C GLU A 375 -11.95 13.55 -10.54
#